data_d1cb0b76979cfaaa8a7378684839b0f9
#
_entry.id   d1cb0b76979cfaaa8a7378684839b0f9
#
_cell.length_a   1.000
_cell.length_b   1.000
_cell.length_c   1.000
_cell.angle_alpha   90.00
_cell.angle_beta   90.00
_cell.angle_gamma   90.00
#
_symmetry.space_group_name_H-M   'P 1'
#
loop_
_entity.id
_entity.type
_entity.pdbx_description
1 polymer ?
#
loop_
_entity_poly.entity_id
_entity_poly.type
_entity_poly.pdbx_seq_one_letter_code
_entity_poly.pdbx_strand_id
1 'polypeptide(L)'
;ASLVGSEMCIRDRFSSIVSSVPSLFTQNIIQIIEKWYVSRDWAAAKAEIVPYLTLLVVLYALSILSMTVYTQLMAYMTQGFLHKLRCEMFGGMQKLPIRYFDSHQHGDIMSHYTNDIDTLRQLVSQALPALIQSGAIVLVVFSIMLYFSLWLTLVLVLGIIAMVAVTKKIGGGSAKYFVRQQKAVASTEGFIQEMMAGQKVVKVFCHEQKSIEDFDRLNDALFEDSFRAQAYASVLGPIIGNIGNILYVTLALVGGVFLLIGLPNVSLSGKALDISILVPFLNMARQFTGNVNQLSQQINAVVMAGAGAQRVFALIDEKPETDDGYVTLVN
;
A
#
# COMPACT_ATOMS: atom_id res chain seq x y z
N ALA A 1 -14.93 18.64 -1.24
CA ALA A 1 -14.20 17.81 -0.27
C ALA A 1 -15.14 16.99 0.65
N SER A 2 -16.20 17.59 1.22
CA SER A 2 -17.10 16.87 2.15
C SER A 2 -17.95 15.79 1.48
N LEU A 3 -18.50 16.00 0.29
CA LEU A 3 -19.28 15.02 -0.48
C LEU A 3 -18.41 13.81 -0.88
N VAL A 4 -17.18 14.05 -1.29
CA VAL A 4 -16.22 13.01 -1.67
C VAL A 4 -15.81 12.15 -0.48
N GLY A 5 -15.60 12.76 0.68
CA GLY A 5 -15.31 12.02 1.92
C GLY A 5 -16.49 11.12 2.35
N SER A 6 -17.74 11.57 2.20
CA SER A 6 -18.91 10.78 2.57
C SER A 6 -19.16 9.62 1.59
N GLU A 7 -19.02 9.83 0.29
CA GLU A 7 -19.15 8.76 -0.72
C GLU A 7 -18.03 7.73 -0.64
N MET A 8 -16.81 8.17 -0.35
CA MET A 8 -15.66 7.30 -0.10
C MET A 8 -15.88 6.42 1.14
N CYS A 9 -16.38 7.00 2.26
CA CYS A 9 -16.71 6.25 3.46
C CYS A 9 -17.85 5.23 3.24
N ILE A 10 -18.89 5.58 2.49
CA ILE A 10 -20.02 4.68 2.22
C ILE A 10 -19.55 3.50 1.37
N ARG A 11 -18.78 3.75 0.33
CA ARG A 11 -18.23 2.70 -0.52
C ARG A 11 -17.27 1.78 0.22
N ASP A 12 -16.35 2.35 1.02
CA ASP A 12 -15.36 1.55 1.74
C ASP A 12 -16.03 0.65 2.78
N ARG A 13 -17.09 1.12 3.43
CA ARG A 13 -17.94 0.29 4.27
C ARG A 13 -18.64 -0.79 3.45
N PHE A 14 -19.22 -0.45 2.31
CA PHE A 14 -19.89 -1.42 1.44
C PHE A 14 -18.90 -2.46 0.90
N SER A 15 -17.74 -2.04 0.38
CA SER A 15 -16.70 -2.94 -0.11
C SER A 15 -16.16 -3.85 1.00
N SER A 16 -15.97 -3.32 2.21
CA SER A 16 -15.52 -4.09 3.38
C SER A 16 -16.53 -5.16 3.80
N ILE A 17 -17.82 -4.81 3.78
CA ILE A 17 -18.91 -5.76 4.06
C ILE A 17 -18.94 -6.83 2.96
N VAL A 18 -18.95 -6.43 1.68
CA VAL A 18 -19.00 -7.37 0.55
C VAL A 18 -17.78 -8.29 0.53
N SER A 19 -16.61 -7.82 0.89
CA SER A 19 -15.41 -8.67 0.96
C SER A 19 -15.45 -9.72 2.08
N SER A 20 -16.22 -9.48 3.14
CA SER A 20 -16.42 -10.41 4.27
C SER A 20 -17.60 -11.38 4.04
N VAL A 21 -18.52 -11.03 3.14
CA VAL A 21 -19.71 -11.81 2.82
C VAL A 21 -19.39 -13.25 2.38
N PRO A 22 -18.37 -13.53 1.54
CA PRO A 22 -18.05 -14.91 1.13
C PRO A 22 -17.78 -15.84 2.30
N SER A 23 -17.13 -15.35 3.36
CA SER A 23 -16.84 -16.17 4.54
C SER A 23 -18.11 -16.53 5.31
N LEU A 24 -19.07 -15.60 5.44
CA LEU A 24 -20.36 -15.85 6.07
C LEU A 24 -21.23 -16.80 5.22
N PHE A 25 -21.22 -16.60 3.89
CA PHE A 25 -21.93 -17.51 2.97
C PHE A 25 -21.33 -18.92 3.00
N THR A 26 -20.01 -19.04 3.07
CA THR A 26 -19.33 -20.34 3.21
C THR A 26 -19.81 -21.06 4.48
N GLN A 27 -19.97 -20.34 5.60
CA GLN A 27 -20.51 -20.91 6.84
C GLN A 27 -21.93 -21.50 6.61
N ASN A 28 -22.82 -20.71 6.00
CA ASN A 28 -24.20 -21.15 5.77
C ASN A 28 -24.26 -22.35 4.81
N ILE A 29 -23.45 -22.33 3.74
CA ILE A 29 -23.37 -23.43 2.78
C ILE A 29 -22.85 -24.71 3.44
N ILE A 30 -21.83 -24.63 4.29
CA ILE A 30 -21.30 -25.80 5.01
C ILE A 30 -22.39 -26.35 5.95
N GLN A 31 -23.10 -25.51 6.68
CA GLN A 31 -24.20 -25.93 7.55
C GLN A 31 -25.33 -26.63 6.77
N ILE A 32 -25.69 -26.15 5.58
CA ILE A 32 -26.68 -26.79 4.71
C ILE A 32 -26.17 -28.15 4.24
N ILE A 33 -24.92 -28.23 3.82
CA ILE A 33 -24.30 -29.50 3.39
C ILE A 33 -24.28 -30.52 4.56
N GLU A 34 -23.88 -30.12 5.75
CA GLU A 34 -23.88 -30.97 6.94
C GLU A 34 -25.29 -31.50 7.25
N LYS A 35 -26.31 -30.62 7.20
CA LYS A 35 -27.70 -30.97 7.46
C LYS A 35 -28.21 -32.07 6.50
N TRP A 36 -27.88 -31.98 5.21
CA TRP A 36 -28.38 -32.88 4.18
C TRP A 36 -27.42 -34.02 3.84
N TYR A 37 -26.19 -34.04 4.41
CA TYR A 37 -25.18 -35.07 4.16
C TYR A 37 -25.65 -36.46 4.59
N VAL A 38 -26.31 -36.57 5.72
CA VAL A 38 -26.78 -37.84 6.29
C VAL A 38 -27.93 -38.43 5.45
N SER A 39 -28.87 -37.58 4.99
CA SER A 39 -30.03 -38.00 4.21
C SER A 39 -29.70 -38.26 2.72
N ARG A 40 -28.54 -37.78 2.23
CA ARG A 40 -28.12 -37.81 0.82
C ARG A 40 -29.14 -37.22 -0.16
N ASP A 41 -30.02 -36.35 0.30
CA ASP A 41 -31.01 -35.67 -0.56
C ASP A 41 -30.42 -34.41 -1.19
N TRP A 42 -29.81 -34.61 -2.39
CA TRP A 42 -29.23 -33.52 -3.15
C TRP A 42 -30.27 -32.51 -3.68
N ALA A 43 -31.50 -32.94 -3.94
CA ALA A 43 -32.52 -32.05 -4.46
C ALA A 43 -32.94 -31.00 -3.42
N ALA A 44 -33.11 -31.40 -2.18
CA ALA A 44 -33.42 -30.51 -1.06
C ALA A 44 -32.24 -29.58 -0.73
N ALA A 45 -31.00 -30.10 -0.69
CA ALA A 45 -29.80 -29.29 -0.47
C ALA A 45 -29.63 -28.24 -1.57
N LYS A 46 -29.83 -28.59 -2.85
CA LYS A 46 -29.77 -27.67 -3.99
C LYS A 46 -30.80 -26.55 -3.86
N ALA A 47 -32.03 -26.87 -3.46
CA ALA A 47 -33.07 -25.86 -3.29
C ALA A 47 -32.72 -24.81 -2.21
N GLU A 48 -32.05 -25.22 -1.13
CA GLU A 48 -31.58 -24.30 -0.10
C GLU A 48 -30.29 -23.53 -0.52
N ILE A 49 -29.38 -24.10 -1.29
CA ILE A 49 -28.10 -23.49 -1.68
C ILE A 49 -28.27 -22.46 -2.82
N VAL A 50 -29.12 -22.74 -3.82
CA VAL A 50 -29.27 -21.89 -5.02
C VAL A 50 -29.63 -20.44 -4.68
N PRO A 51 -30.54 -20.12 -3.73
CA PRO A 51 -30.82 -18.73 -3.35
C PRO A 51 -29.61 -18.00 -2.80
N TYR A 52 -28.78 -18.67 -2.01
CA TYR A 52 -27.53 -18.07 -1.49
C TYR A 52 -26.53 -17.81 -2.61
N LEU A 53 -26.38 -18.73 -3.57
CA LEU A 53 -25.50 -18.53 -4.72
C LEU A 53 -25.97 -17.38 -5.62
N THR A 54 -27.28 -17.29 -5.89
CA THR A 54 -27.84 -16.18 -6.69
C THR A 54 -27.65 -14.84 -6.00
N LEU A 55 -27.88 -14.77 -4.71
CA LEU A 55 -27.63 -13.56 -3.92
C LEU A 55 -26.14 -13.17 -3.96
N LEU A 56 -25.24 -14.15 -3.82
CA LEU A 56 -23.81 -13.92 -3.89
C LEU A 56 -23.38 -13.36 -5.26
N VAL A 57 -23.90 -13.93 -6.36
CA VAL A 57 -23.62 -13.46 -7.72
C VAL A 57 -24.11 -12.01 -7.91
N VAL A 58 -25.30 -11.68 -7.42
CA VAL A 58 -25.84 -10.31 -7.48
C VAL A 58 -24.98 -9.34 -6.69
N LEU A 59 -24.55 -9.72 -5.48
CA LEU A 59 -23.66 -8.88 -4.66
C LEU A 59 -22.31 -8.65 -5.32
N TYR A 60 -21.73 -9.69 -5.95
CA TYR A 60 -20.48 -9.52 -6.69
C TYR A 60 -20.64 -8.64 -7.94
N ALA A 61 -21.73 -8.81 -8.70
CA ALA A 61 -22.03 -7.95 -9.84
C ALA A 61 -22.15 -6.47 -9.42
N LEU A 62 -22.87 -6.22 -8.32
CA LEU A 62 -22.99 -4.89 -7.74
C LEU A 62 -21.65 -4.34 -7.24
N SER A 63 -20.82 -5.20 -6.65
CA SER A 63 -19.47 -4.83 -6.20
C SER A 63 -18.56 -4.42 -7.38
N ILE A 64 -18.58 -5.17 -8.49
CA ILE A 64 -17.82 -4.86 -9.71
C ILE A 64 -18.28 -3.50 -10.28
N LEU A 65 -19.59 -3.29 -10.37
CA LEU A 65 -20.13 -2.01 -10.83
C LEU A 65 -19.68 -0.84 -9.95
N SER A 66 -19.82 -1.00 -8.62
CA SER A 66 -19.38 -0.02 -7.64
C SER A 66 -17.89 0.28 -7.74
N MET A 67 -17.05 -0.77 -7.92
CA MET A 67 -15.60 -0.61 -8.08
C MET A 67 -15.25 0.16 -9.35
N THR A 68 -15.94 -0.12 -10.46
CA THR A 68 -15.72 0.56 -11.74
C THR A 68 -16.10 2.04 -11.64
N VAL A 69 -17.26 2.36 -11.09
CA VAL A 69 -17.70 3.75 -10.90
C VAL A 69 -16.70 4.50 -10.01
N TYR A 70 -16.29 3.87 -8.92
CA TYR A 70 -15.31 4.48 -8.02
C TYR A 70 -13.96 4.78 -8.70
N THR A 71 -13.39 3.81 -9.43
CA THR A 71 -12.09 4.03 -10.08
C THR A 71 -12.14 5.19 -11.08
N GLN A 72 -13.26 5.33 -11.80
CA GLN A 72 -13.48 6.45 -12.72
C GLN A 72 -13.62 7.79 -11.96
N LEU A 73 -14.40 7.82 -10.88
CA LEU A 73 -14.53 9.01 -10.05
C LEU A 73 -13.20 9.43 -9.41
N MET A 74 -12.44 8.46 -8.89
CA MET A 74 -11.11 8.75 -8.31
C MET A 74 -10.12 9.27 -9.35
N ALA A 75 -10.15 8.73 -10.58
CA ALA A 75 -9.32 9.25 -11.66
C ALA A 75 -9.68 10.70 -11.99
N TYR A 76 -10.97 11.02 -12.13
CA TYR A 76 -11.44 12.37 -12.38
C TYR A 76 -11.05 13.36 -11.26
N MET A 77 -11.27 12.99 -10.02
CA MET A 77 -10.92 13.83 -8.85
C MET A 77 -9.42 14.03 -8.70
N THR A 78 -8.63 12.96 -8.88
CA THR A 78 -7.17 13.04 -8.79
C THR A 78 -6.63 13.98 -9.88
N GLN A 79 -7.08 13.83 -11.12
CA GLN A 79 -6.63 14.71 -12.21
C GLN A 79 -7.09 16.15 -12.01
N GLY A 80 -8.31 16.36 -11.51
CA GLY A 80 -8.82 17.70 -11.17
C GLY A 80 -8.02 18.37 -10.05
N PHE A 81 -7.64 17.63 -9.02
CA PHE A 81 -6.75 18.10 -7.95
C PHE A 81 -5.37 18.49 -8.49
N LEU A 82 -4.75 17.61 -9.27
CA LEU A 82 -3.42 17.87 -9.84
C LEU A 82 -3.42 19.02 -10.84
N HIS A 83 -4.51 19.17 -11.61
CA HIS A 83 -4.65 20.31 -12.51
C HIS A 83 -4.63 21.65 -11.73
N LYS A 84 -5.45 21.76 -10.68
CA LYS A 84 -5.43 22.94 -9.81
C LYS A 84 -4.07 23.21 -9.20
N LEU A 85 -3.46 22.16 -8.64
CA LEU A 85 -2.15 22.26 -8.00
C LEU A 85 -1.07 22.77 -8.99
N ARG A 86 -1.03 22.22 -10.21
CA ARG A 86 -0.10 22.70 -11.25
C ARG A 86 -0.36 24.16 -11.64
N CYS A 87 -1.61 24.57 -11.72
CA CYS A 87 -1.96 25.97 -12.02
C CYS A 87 -1.52 26.90 -10.88
N GLU A 88 -1.73 26.51 -9.62
CA GLU A 88 -1.30 27.29 -8.46
C GLU A 88 0.23 27.38 -8.37
N MET A 89 0.93 26.27 -8.54
CA MET A 89 2.40 26.24 -8.58
C MET A 89 2.95 27.12 -9.68
N PHE A 90 2.40 27.02 -10.90
CA PHE A 90 2.87 27.82 -12.03
C PHE A 90 2.57 29.31 -11.82
N GLY A 91 1.36 29.63 -11.34
CA GLY A 91 0.97 31.01 -11.02
C GLY A 91 1.80 31.61 -9.87
N GLY A 92 2.17 30.81 -8.87
CA GLY A 92 3.10 31.21 -7.81
C GLY A 92 4.50 31.45 -8.37
N MET A 93 5.04 30.49 -9.12
CA MET A 93 6.36 30.59 -9.74
C MET A 93 6.54 31.84 -10.61
N GLN A 94 5.50 32.24 -11.37
CA GLN A 94 5.56 33.45 -12.22
C GLN A 94 5.65 34.75 -11.41
N LYS A 95 5.36 34.72 -10.13
CA LYS A 95 5.41 35.89 -9.24
C LYS A 95 6.71 35.94 -8.40
N LEU A 96 7.59 34.95 -8.56
CA LEU A 96 8.84 34.89 -7.80
C LEU A 96 9.89 35.86 -8.36
N PRO A 97 10.73 36.44 -7.49
CA PRO A 97 11.81 37.32 -7.91
C PRO A 97 12.89 36.54 -8.69
N ILE A 98 13.58 37.21 -9.61
CA ILE A 98 14.67 36.64 -10.42
C ILE A 98 15.72 35.95 -9.53
N ARG A 99 16.00 36.54 -8.36
CA ARG A 99 16.93 35.96 -7.37
C ARG A 99 16.60 34.51 -6.99
N TYR A 100 15.31 34.12 -7.01
CA TYR A 100 14.91 32.75 -6.71
C TYR A 100 15.48 31.80 -7.77
N PHE A 101 15.35 32.15 -9.05
CA PHE A 101 15.84 31.33 -10.18
C PHE A 101 17.36 31.28 -10.26
N ASP A 102 18.05 32.34 -9.83
CA ASP A 102 19.51 32.37 -9.77
C ASP A 102 20.05 31.50 -8.63
N SER A 103 19.28 31.34 -7.54
CA SER A 103 19.69 30.58 -6.36
C SER A 103 19.29 29.09 -6.38
N HIS A 104 18.38 28.69 -7.30
CA HIS A 104 17.90 27.32 -7.43
C HIS A 104 18.22 26.75 -8.80
N GLN A 105 18.62 25.47 -8.84
CA GLN A 105 18.86 24.80 -10.11
C GLN A 105 17.54 24.57 -10.85
N HIS A 106 17.53 24.81 -12.16
CA HIS A 106 16.34 24.57 -13.00
C HIS A 106 15.83 23.13 -12.90
N GLY A 107 16.74 22.15 -12.70
CA GLY A 107 16.39 20.75 -12.49
C GLY A 107 15.59 20.51 -11.21
N ASP A 108 15.92 21.21 -10.11
CA ASP A 108 15.20 21.11 -8.85
C ASP A 108 13.78 21.67 -8.98
N ILE A 109 13.65 22.84 -9.62
CA ILE A 109 12.34 23.45 -9.89
C ILE A 109 11.49 22.50 -10.76
N MET A 110 12.09 21.90 -11.79
CA MET A 110 11.39 20.97 -12.67
C MET A 110 10.97 19.69 -11.93
N SER A 111 11.78 19.24 -10.95
CA SER A 111 11.47 18.07 -10.12
C SER A 111 10.18 18.24 -9.31
N HIS A 112 9.84 19.47 -8.89
CA HIS A 112 8.56 19.75 -8.25
C HIS A 112 7.37 19.48 -9.16
N TYR A 113 7.48 19.81 -10.47
CA TYR A 113 6.42 19.57 -11.46
C TYR A 113 6.33 18.13 -11.94
N THR A 114 7.37 17.35 -11.80
CA THR A 114 7.41 15.95 -12.23
C THR A 114 7.30 15.00 -11.05
N ASN A 115 8.38 14.83 -10.29
CA ASN A 115 8.48 13.81 -9.24
C ASN A 115 7.55 14.08 -8.04
N ASP A 116 7.53 15.33 -7.54
CA ASP A 116 6.75 15.65 -6.36
C ASP A 116 5.25 15.60 -6.66
N ILE A 117 4.82 16.09 -7.83
CA ILE A 117 3.43 15.94 -8.27
C ILE A 117 3.04 14.49 -8.48
N ASP A 118 3.95 13.63 -8.99
CA ASP A 118 3.65 12.22 -9.16
C ASP A 118 3.51 11.49 -7.82
N THR A 119 4.33 11.81 -6.82
CA THR A 119 4.16 11.29 -5.46
C THR A 119 2.83 11.71 -4.83
N LEU A 120 2.39 12.96 -5.04
CA LEU A 120 1.07 13.44 -4.61
C LEU A 120 -0.06 12.75 -5.36
N ARG A 121 0.11 12.48 -6.66
CA ARG A 121 -0.83 11.67 -7.44
C ARG A 121 -1.00 10.28 -6.83
N GLN A 122 0.10 9.61 -6.52
CA GLN A 122 0.07 8.27 -5.90
C GLN A 122 -0.58 8.29 -4.52
N LEU A 123 -0.33 9.34 -3.72
CA LEU A 123 -0.99 9.52 -2.43
C LEU A 123 -2.51 9.57 -2.58
N VAL A 124 -3.00 10.46 -3.42
CA VAL A 124 -4.44 10.73 -3.56
C VAL A 124 -5.16 9.58 -4.28
N SER A 125 -4.54 9.02 -5.35
CA SER A 125 -5.19 7.98 -6.17
C SER A 125 -5.09 6.58 -5.61
N GLN A 126 -4.07 6.28 -4.79
CA GLN A 126 -3.78 4.91 -4.35
C GLN A 126 -3.61 4.79 -2.83
N ALA A 127 -2.69 5.57 -2.22
CA ALA A 127 -2.31 5.35 -0.83
C ALA A 127 -3.44 5.67 0.14
N LEU A 128 -4.06 6.85 0.06
CA LEU A 128 -5.17 7.22 0.93
C LEU A 128 -6.39 6.29 0.78
N PRO A 129 -6.87 5.98 -0.44
CA PRO A 129 -7.95 5.02 -0.61
C PRO A 129 -7.61 3.64 -0.06
N ALA A 130 -6.41 3.12 -0.33
CA ALA A 130 -5.99 1.82 0.16
C ALA A 130 -5.88 1.76 1.69
N LEU A 131 -5.41 2.83 2.35
CA LEU A 131 -5.38 2.92 3.81
C LEU A 131 -6.79 2.87 4.42
N ILE A 132 -7.71 3.65 3.88
CA ILE A 132 -9.09 3.70 4.36
C ILE A 132 -9.76 2.34 4.13
N GLN A 133 -9.63 1.78 2.94
CA GLN A 133 -10.23 0.48 2.59
C GLN A 133 -9.65 -0.65 3.44
N SER A 134 -8.33 -0.80 3.48
CA SER A 134 -7.69 -1.87 4.26
C SER A 134 -7.92 -1.71 5.75
N GLY A 135 -7.93 -0.46 6.26
CA GLY A 135 -8.28 -0.16 7.64
C GLY A 135 -9.71 -0.58 7.99
N ALA A 136 -10.67 -0.24 7.13
CA ALA A 136 -12.06 -0.64 7.30
C ALA A 136 -12.22 -2.18 7.27
N ILE A 137 -11.58 -2.86 6.32
CA ILE A 137 -11.61 -4.33 6.22
C ILE A 137 -11.01 -4.96 7.48
N VAL A 138 -9.86 -4.48 7.94
CA VAL A 138 -9.20 -4.98 9.16
C VAL A 138 -10.14 -4.84 10.36
N LEU A 139 -10.79 -3.71 10.55
CA LEU A 139 -11.71 -3.49 11.66
C LEU A 139 -12.95 -4.40 11.56
N VAL A 140 -13.57 -4.51 10.40
CA VAL A 140 -14.76 -5.36 10.19
C VAL A 140 -14.42 -6.83 10.39
N VAL A 141 -13.36 -7.33 9.73
CA VAL A 141 -12.94 -8.74 9.84
C VAL A 141 -12.55 -9.07 11.28
N PHE A 142 -11.80 -8.19 11.94
CA PHE A 142 -11.42 -8.39 13.34
C PHE A 142 -12.64 -8.47 14.28
N SER A 143 -13.63 -7.60 14.09
CA SER A 143 -14.87 -7.62 14.85
C SER A 143 -15.65 -8.92 14.64
N ILE A 144 -15.73 -9.41 13.40
CA ILE A 144 -16.38 -10.68 13.07
C ILE A 144 -15.59 -11.86 13.69
N MET A 145 -14.28 -11.84 13.66
CA MET A 145 -13.44 -12.88 14.27
C MET A 145 -13.61 -12.95 15.78
N LEU A 146 -13.68 -11.81 16.49
CA LEU A 146 -14.01 -11.75 17.92
C LEU A 146 -15.40 -12.31 18.21
N TYR A 147 -16.37 -12.05 17.31
CA TYR A 147 -17.73 -12.58 17.46
C TYR A 147 -17.76 -14.10 17.38
N PHE A 148 -16.95 -14.72 16.50
CA PHE A 148 -16.95 -16.17 16.30
C PHE A 148 -16.12 -16.94 17.34
N SER A 149 -14.91 -16.49 17.67
CA SER A 149 -14.05 -17.16 18.63
C SER A 149 -12.95 -16.26 19.18
N LEU A 150 -12.98 -16.06 20.48
CA LEU A 150 -11.98 -15.25 21.19
C LEU A 150 -10.62 -15.97 21.23
N TRP A 151 -10.62 -17.29 21.41
CA TRP A 151 -9.41 -18.11 21.48
C TRP A 151 -8.61 -18.11 20.17
N LEU A 152 -9.28 -18.36 19.05
CA LEU A 152 -8.64 -18.35 17.74
C LEU A 152 -8.15 -16.95 17.36
N THR A 153 -8.91 -15.90 17.74
CA THR A 153 -8.50 -14.51 17.51
C THR A 153 -7.26 -14.14 18.33
N LEU A 154 -7.13 -14.64 19.56
CA LEU A 154 -5.93 -14.44 20.38
C LEU A 154 -4.71 -15.09 19.73
N VAL A 155 -4.82 -16.32 19.23
CA VAL A 155 -3.74 -17.01 18.49
C VAL A 155 -3.34 -16.21 17.25
N LEU A 156 -4.33 -15.67 16.51
CA LEU A 156 -4.08 -14.79 15.34
C LEU A 156 -3.27 -13.55 15.74
N VAL A 157 -3.68 -12.87 16.81
CA VAL A 157 -3.01 -11.63 17.27
C VAL A 157 -1.57 -11.94 17.69
N LEU A 158 -1.32 -13.01 18.42
CA LEU A 158 0.03 -13.44 18.77
C LEU A 158 0.89 -13.73 17.54
N GLY A 159 0.33 -14.40 16.54
CA GLY A 159 1.01 -14.65 15.27
C GLY A 159 1.34 -13.36 14.49
N ILE A 160 0.46 -12.37 14.50
CA ILE A 160 0.71 -11.08 13.88
C ILE A 160 1.80 -10.30 14.62
N ILE A 161 1.81 -10.32 15.95
CA ILE A 161 2.89 -9.69 16.73
C ILE A 161 4.23 -10.34 16.38
N ALA A 162 4.30 -11.66 16.28
CA ALA A 162 5.50 -12.38 15.86
C ALA A 162 5.91 -12.00 14.43
N MET A 163 4.96 -11.89 13.49
CA MET A 163 5.20 -11.45 12.12
C MET A 163 5.80 -10.04 12.07
N VAL A 164 5.22 -9.09 12.81
CA VAL A 164 5.72 -7.70 12.88
C VAL A 164 7.12 -7.65 13.50
N ALA A 165 7.40 -8.43 14.53
CA ALA A 165 8.72 -8.50 15.15
C ALA A 165 9.79 -9.01 14.18
N VAL A 166 9.49 -10.09 13.43
CA VAL A 166 10.39 -10.64 12.41
C VAL A 166 10.61 -9.63 11.27
N THR A 167 9.53 -9.01 10.78
CA THR A 167 9.61 -7.99 9.73
C THR A 167 10.46 -6.79 10.15
N LYS A 168 10.31 -6.30 11.38
CA LYS A 168 11.15 -5.23 11.93
C LYS A 168 12.62 -5.61 11.99
N LYS A 169 12.92 -6.83 12.43
CA LYS A 169 14.32 -7.31 12.56
C LYS A 169 15.01 -7.40 11.20
N ILE A 170 14.33 -7.94 10.19
CA ILE A 170 14.88 -8.10 8.84
C ILE A 170 14.89 -6.77 8.09
N GLY A 171 13.79 -6.00 8.17
CA GLY A 171 13.65 -4.70 7.51
C GLY A 171 14.66 -3.65 7.99
N GLY A 172 15.02 -3.67 9.28
CA GLY A 172 16.08 -2.80 9.81
C GLY A 172 17.45 -3.07 9.20
N GLY A 173 17.77 -4.33 8.89
CA GLY A 173 18.97 -4.70 8.14
C GLY A 173 18.93 -4.18 6.70
N SER A 174 17.81 -4.33 6.02
CA SER A 174 17.59 -3.88 4.65
C SER A 174 17.80 -2.37 4.50
N ALA A 175 17.22 -1.56 5.39
CA ALA A 175 17.31 -0.11 5.34
C ALA A 175 18.75 0.41 5.31
N LYS A 176 19.66 -0.21 6.07
CA LYS A 176 21.09 0.16 6.08
C LYS A 176 21.74 -0.01 4.70
N TYR A 177 21.45 -1.11 4.01
CA TYR A 177 22.00 -1.38 2.69
C TYR A 177 21.37 -0.50 1.61
N PHE A 178 20.10 -0.18 1.71
CA PHE A 178 19.46 0.79 0.80
C PHE A 178 20.09 2.19 0.90
N VAL A 179 20.41 2.65 2.10
CA VAL A 179 21.12 3.94 2.26
C VAL A 179 22.52 3.90 1.63
N ARG A 180 23.25 2.78 1.74
CA ARG A 180 24.54 2.61 1.08
C ARG A 180 24.42 2.59 -0.44
N GLN A 181 23.48 1.81 -0.96
CA GLN A 181 23.16 1.77 -2.38
C GLN A 181 22.89 3.18 -2.92
N GLN A 182 22.04 3.96 -2.22
CA GLN A 182 21.69 5.31 -2.66
C GLN A 182 22.92 6.24 -2.70
N LYS A 183 23.83 6.10 -1.75
CA LYS A 183 25.11 6.84 -1.78
C LYS A 183 26.01 6.41 -2.94
N ALA A 184 26.10 5.11 -3.21
CA ALA A 184 26.88 4.60 -4.32
C ALA A 184 26.31 5.05 -5.67
N VAL A 185 24.97 5.04 -5.83
CA VAL A 185 24.29 5.60 -7.01
C VAL A 185 24.66 7.06 -7.21
N ALA A 186 24.52 7.90 -6.16
CA ALA A 186 24.84 9.32 -6.24
C ALA A 186 26.32 9.58 -6.60
N SER A 187 27.25 8.75 -6.07
CA SER A 187 28.67 8.87 -6.42
C SER A 187 28.94 8.51 -7.88
N THR A 188 28.31 7.45 -8.39
CA THR A 188 28.45 7.02 -9.78
C THR A 188 27.82 8.03 -10.74
N GLU A 189 26.62 8.55 -10.43
CA GLU A 189 25.96 9.59 -11.21
C GLU A 189 26.78 10.89 -11.24
N GLY A 190 27.30 11.32 -10.07
CA GLY A 190 28.18 12.50 -9.99
C GLY A 190 29.42 12.35 -10.85
N PHE A 191 30.10 11.19 -10.82
CA PHE A 191 31.23 10.89 -11.67
C PHE A 191 30.88 10.93 -13.16
N ILE A 192 29.75 10.34 -13.57
CA ILE A 192 29.29 10.39 -14.95
C ILE A 192 29.05 11.84 -15.39
N GLN A 193 28.38 12.66 -14.57
CA GLN A 193 28.15 14.08 -14.88
C GLN A 193 29.47 14.86 -15.03
N GLU A 194 30.44 14.63 -14.14
CA GLU A 194 31.75 15.25 -14.20
C GLU A 194 32.50 14.86 -15.50
N MET A 195 32.50 13.56 -15.81
CA MET A 195 33.13 13.07 -17.04
C MET A 195 32.45 13.58 -18.31
N MET A 196 31.16 13.68 -18.34
CA MET A 196 30.38 14.25 -19.45
C MET A 196 30.71 15.74 -19.64
N ALA A 197 30.72 16.51 -18.57
CA ALA A 197 31.07 17.94 -18.61
C ALA A 197 32.53 18.16 -19.01
N GLY A 198 33.43 17.32 -18.49
CA GLY A 198 34.89 17.36 -18.76
C GLY A 198 35.36 16.59 -19.98
N GLN A 199 34.49 16.02 -20.81
CA GLN A 199 34.85 15.09 -21.89
C GLN A 199 35.88 15.63 -22.86
N LYS A 200 35.86 16.94 -23.18
CA LYS A 200 36.87 17.59 -24.02
C LYS A 200 38.28 17.52 -23.40
N VAL A 201 38.34 17.70 -22.06
CA VAL A 201 39.62 17.65 -21.33
C VAL A 201 40.15 16.22 -21.32
N VAL A 202 39.27 15.23 -20.99
CA VAL A 202 39.63 13.81 -21.02
C VAL A 202 40.23 13.42 -22.37
N LYS A 203 39.63 13.86 -23.48
CA LYS A 203 40.08 13.56 -24.84
C LYS A 203 41.41 14.24 -25.18
N VAL A 204 41.59 15.51 -24.81
CA VAL A 204 42.82 16.26 -25.11
C VAL A 204 44.04 15.66 -24.37
N PHE A 205 43.83 15.16 -23.14
CA PHE A 205 44.88 14.56 -22.32
C PHE A 205 45.00 13.03 -22.48
N CYS A 206 44.22 12.40 -23.37
CA CYS A 206 44.19 10.94 -23.60
C CYS A 206 43.98 10.14 -22.30
N HIS A 207 43.11 10.64 -21.42
CA HIS A 207 42.83 10.06 -20.10
C HIS A 207 41.62 9.11 -20.09
N GLU A 208 41.17 8.63 -21.26
CA GLU A 208 39.98 7.76 -21.38
C GLU A 208 40.12 6.47 -20.58
N GLN A 209 41.28 5.81 -20.72
CA GLN A 209 41.50 4.53 -20.04
C GLN A 209 41.47 4.68 -18.52
N LYS A 210 42.04 5.76 -18.00
CA LYS A 210 42.01 6.05 -16.56
C LYS A 210 40.56 6.36 -16.07
N SER A 211 39.81 7.09 -16.87
CA SER A 211 38.40 7.38 -16.56
C SER A 211 37.55 6.10 -16.55
N ILE A 212 37.81 5.14 -17.43
CA ILE A 212 37.15 3.83 -17.45
C ILE A 212 37.49 3.05 -16.17
N GLU A 213 38.76 2.97 -15.79
CA GLU A 213 39.19 2.27 -14.57
C GLU A 213 38.55 2.87 -13.29
N ASP A 214 38.48 4.20 -13.22
CA ASP A 214 37.85 4.89 -12.09
C ASP A 214 36.31 4.66 -12.06
N PHE A 215 35.66 4.62 -13.23
CA PHE A 215 34.27 4.26 -13.35
C PHE A 215 34.01 2.82 -12.92
N ASP A 216 34.81 1.86 -13.40
CA ASP A 216 34.67 0.44 -13.05
C ASP A 216 34.75 0.24 -11.55
N ARG A 217 35.70 0.90 -10.87
CA ARG A 217 35.81 0.85 -9.42
C ARG A 217 34.56 1.36 -8.69
N LEU A 218 33.97 2.47 -9.17
CA LEU A 218 32.73 3.01 -8.60
C LEU A 218 31.54 2.10 -8.88
N ASN A 219 31.47 1.53 -10.09
CA ASN A 219 30.42 0.61 -10.51
C ASN A 219 30.48 -0.73 -9.76
N ASP A 220 31.69 -1.24 -9.47
CA ASP A 220 31.86 -2.43 -8.63
C ASP A 220 31.37 -2.19 -7.20
N ALA A 221 31.66 -1.02 -6.63
CA ALA A 221 31.12 -0.65 -5.31
C ALA A 221 29.58 -0.53 -5.33
N LEU A 222 29.04 0.08 -6.38
CA LEU A 222 27.58 0.15 -6.60
C LEU A 222 26.97 -1.23 -6.75
N PHE A 223 27.61 -2.13 -7.51
CA PHE A 223 27.15 -3.51 -7.67
C PHE A 223 27.05 -4.24 -6.31
N GLU A 224 28.12 -4.18 -5.50
CA GLU A 224 28.17 -4.85 -4.19
C GLU A 224 27.06 -4.35 -3.25
N ASP A 225 26.92 -3.02 -3.12
CA ASP A 225 25.89 -2.41 -2.25
C ASP A 225 24.47 -2.65 -2.78
N SER A 226 24.28 -2.60 -4.10
CA SER A 226 22.98 -2.91 -4.75
C SER A 226 22.61 -4.37 -4.60
N PHE A 227 23.56 -5.28 -4.81
CA PHE A 227 23.33 -6.71 -4.62
C PHE A 227 22.87 -7.02 -3.19
N ARG A 228 23.57 -6.47 -2.19
CA ARG A 228 23.20 -6.68 -0.78
C ARG A 228 21.82 -6.07 -0.46
N ALA A 229 21.57 -4.84 -0.91
CA ALA A 229 20.26 -4.20 -0.71
C ALA A 229 19.13 -5.01 -1.31
N GLN A 230 19.30 -5.46 -2.56
CA GLN A 230 18.30 -6.25 -3.28
C GLN A 230 18.14 -7.64 -2.69
N ALA A 231 19.20 -8.31 -2.26
CA ALA A 231 19.14 -9.61 -1.61
C ALA A 231 18.30 -9.56 -0.34
N TYR A 232 18.52 -8.55 0.52
CA TYR A 232 17.69 -8.36 1.73
C TYR A 232 16.23 -8.02 1.39
N ALA A 233 15.99 -7.18 0.40
CA ALA A 233 14.64 -6.80 -0.02
C ALA A 233 13.86 -8.00 -0.58
N SER A 234 14.50 -8.80 -1.43
CA SER A 234 13.86 -9.95 -2.08
C SER A 234 13.49 -11.08 -1.13
N VAL A 235 14.17 -11.19 0.01
CA VAL A 235 13.88 -12.21 1.03
C VAL A 235 12.66 -11.82 1.90
N LEU A 236 12.36 -10.52 2.04
CA LEU A 236 11.26 -10.06 2.89
C LEU A 236 9.90 -10.58 2.43
N GLY A 237 9.59 -10.50 1.14
CA GLY A 237 8.31 -10.95 0.59
C GLY A 237 7.99 -12.43 0.89
N PRO A 238 8.87 -13.38 0.50
CA PRO A 238 8.71 -14.79 0.82
C PRO A 238 8.62 -15.09 2.32
N ILE A 239 9.39 -14.39 3.16
CA ILE A 239 9.34 -14.61 4.61
C ILE A 239 7.97 -14.20 5.17
N ILE A 240 7.47 -13.01 4.82
CA ILE A 240 6.16 -12.53 5.29
C ILE A 240 5.05 -13.47 4.80
N GLY A 241 5.10 -13.88 3.51
CA GLY A 241 4.13 -14.82 2.95
C GLY A 241 4.13 -16.18 3.66
N ASN A 242 5.32 -16.73 3.95
CA ASN A 242 5.43 -18.02 4.66
C ASN A 242 5.01 -17.92 6.13
N ILE A 243 5.31 -16.82 6.82
CA ILE A 243 4.80 -16.60 8.19
C ILE A 243 3.27 -16.58 8.17
N GLY A 244 2.64 -15.94 7.17
CA GLY A 244 1.19 -15.97 7.00
C GLY A 244 0.63 -17.38 6.78
N ASN A 245 1.32 -18.21 6.00
CA ASN A 245 0.97 -19.63 5.81
C ASN A 245 1.15 -20.46 7.08
N ILE A 246 2.24 -20.27 7.81
CA ILE A 246 2.48 -20.93 9.11
C ILE A 246 1.38 -20.55 10.10
N LEU A 247 1.02 -19.26 10.16
CA LEU A 247 -0.06 -18.81 11.02
C LEU A 247 -1.40 -19.46 10.66
N TYR A 248 -1.71 -19.57 9.35
CA TYR A 248 -2.89 -20.28 8.88
C TYR A 248 -2.91 -21.76 9.33
N VAL A 249 -1.80 -22.48 9.15
CA VAL A 249 -1.66 -23.88 9.59
C VAL A 249 -1.77 -23.99 11.11
N THR A 250 -1.16 -23.09 11.86
CA THR A 250 -1.25 -23.06 13.32
C THR A 250 -2.69 -22.86 13.78
N LEU A 251 -3.42 -21.93 13.17
CA LEU A 251 -4.85 -21.70 13.46
C LEU A 251 -5.69 -22.94 13.11
N ALA A 252 -5.41 -23.60 11.98
CA ALA A 252 -6.12 -24.83 11.59
C ALA A 252 -5.86 -25.96 12.58
N LEU A 253 -4.61 -26.15 13.02
CA LEU A 253 -4.24 -27.17 14.02
C LEU A 253 -4.89 -26.88 15.39
N VAL A 254 -4.75 -25.64 15.88
CA VAL A 254 -5.36 -25.27 17.19
C VAL A 254 -6.87 -25.40 17.14
N GLY A 255 -7.51 -24.91 16.07
CA GLY A 255 -8.96 -25.03 15.89
C GLY A 255 -9.42 -26.48 15.76
N GLY A 256 -8.67 -27.32 15.04
CA GLY A 256 -8.93 -28.76 14.93
C GLY A 256 -8.79 -29.48 16.27
N VAL A 257 -7.75 -29.18 17.05
CA VAL A 257 -7.57 -29.73 18.40
C VAL A 257 -8.71 -29.31 19.33
N PHE A 258 -9.15 -28.04 19.28
CA PHE A 258 -10.28 -27.55 20.07
C PHE A 258 -11.58 -28.26 19.71
N LEU A 259 -11.81 -28.56 18.42
CA LEU A 259 -12.94 -29.37 17.96
C LEU A 259 -12.90 -30.79 18.52
N LEU A 260 -11.71 -31.45 18.48
CA LEU A 260 -11.55 -32.84 18.95
C LEU A 260 -11.72 -32.98 20.46
N ILE A 261 -11.23 -32.01 21.24
CA ILE A 261 -11.30 -32.06 22.71
C ILE A 261 -12.66 -31.57 23.22
N GLY A 262 -13.47 -30.92 22.36
CA GLY A 262 -14.78 -30.38 22.75
C GLY A 262 -14.66 -29.19 23.72
N LEU A 263 -13.59 -28.38 23.60
CA LEU A 263 -13.40 -27.22 24.47
C LEU A 263 -14.53 -26.19 24.26
N PRO A 264 -15.06 -25.59 25.36
CA PRO A 264 -16.09 -24.57 25.24
C PRO A 264 -15.54 -23.38 24.46
N ASN A 265 -16.21 -23.02 23.35
CA ASN A 265 -15.88 -21.84 22.58
C ASN A 265 -16.28 -20.59 23.37
N VAL A 266 -15.30 -19.79 23.78
CA VAL A 266 -15.56 -18.46 24.33
C VAL A 266 -15.81 -17.53 23.16
N SER A 267 -17.08 -17.29 22.83
CA SER A 267 -17.51 -16.43 21.72
C SER A 267 -18.68 -15.54 22.14
N LEU A 268 -18.74 -14.35 21.56
CA LEU A 268 -19.91 -13.47 21.72
C LEU A 268 -21.16 -14.04 21.04
N SER A 269 -20.99 -14.99 20.11
CA SER A 269 -22.10 -15.66 19.41
C SER A 269 -22.78 -16.76 20.26
N GLY A 270 -22.19 -17.21 21.34
CA GLY A 270 -22.67 -18.33 22.17
C GLY A 270 -22.70 -19.69 21.45
N LYS A 271 -22.19 -19.77 20.21
CA LYS A 271 -22.14 -21.03 19.43
C LYS A 271 -20.90 -21.83 19.78
N ALA A 272 -21.07 -23.15 19.87
CA ALA A 272 -19.92 -24.07 19.98
C ALA A 272 -19.03 -23.94 18.75
N LEU A 273 -17.73 -24.19 18.92
CA LEU A 273 -16.82 -24.25 17.79
C LEU A 273 -17.17 -25.47 16.95
N ASP A 274 -17.34 -25.26 15.67
CA ASP A 274 -17.67 -26.28 14.67
C ASP A 274 -16.89 -26.03 13.39
N ILE A 275 -16.83 -27.02 12.48
CA ILE A 275 -16.16 -26.92 11.18
C ILE A 275 -16.74 -25.76 10.37
N SER A 276 -18.05 -25.54 10.45
CA SER A 276 -18.76 -24.43 9.80
C SER A 276 -18.29 -23.04 10.25
N ILE A 277 -17.69 -22.94 11.44
CA ILE A 277 -17.09 -21.71 11.97
C ILE A 277 -15.58 -21.67 11.67
N LEU A 278 -14.88 -22.81 11.81
CA LEU A 278 -13.44 -22.86 11.66
C LEU A 278 -12.98 -22.53 10.22
N VAL A 279 -13.63 -23.07 9.19
CA VAL A 279 -13.24 -22.84 7.79
C VAL A 279 -13.40 -21.36 7.38
N PRO A 280 -14.53 -20.68 7.62
CA PRO A 280 -14.62 -19.25 7.40
C PRO A 280 -13.62 -18.43 8.22
N PHE A 281 -13.38 -18.82 9.47
CA PHE A 281 -12.39 -18.16 10.33
C PHE A 281 -10.98 -18.19 9.73
N LEU A 282 -10.55 -19.31 9.17
CA LEU A 282 -9.26 -19.46 8.50
C LEU A 282 -9.15 -18.54 7.26
N ASN A 283 -10.24 -18.42 6.49
CA ASN A 283 -10.29 -17.51 5.35
C ASN A 283 -10.22 -16.03 5.79
N MET A 284 -10.93 -15.69 6.85
CA MET A 284 -10.87 -14.35 7.46
C MET A 284 -9.47 -14.03 8.00
N ALA A 285 -8.78 -15.00 8.62
CA ALA A 285 -7.42 -14.83 9.10
C ALA A 285 -6.44 -14.52 7.97
N ARG A 286 -6.56 -15.21 6.83
CA ARG A 286 -5.76 -14.94 5.63
C ARG A 286 -6.04 -13.54 5.07
N GLN A 287 -7.31 -13.16 4.98
CA GLN A 287 -7.74 -11.83 4.53
C GLN A 287 -7.22 -10.73 5.46
N PHE A 288 -7.33 -10.93 6.77
CA PHE A 288 -6.82 -10.01 7.78
C PHE A 288 -5.32 -9.77 7.63
N THR A 289 -4.52 -10.87 7.58
CA THR A 289 -3.06 -10.79 7.40
C THR A 289 -2.67 -10.07 6.11
N GLY A 290 -3.38 -10.35 5.00
CA GLY A 290 -3.17 -9.68 3.71
C GLY A 290 -3.40 -8.16 3.79
N ASN A 291 -4.50 -7.73 4.43
CA ASN A 291 -4.80 -6.30 4.59
C ASN A 291 -3.84 -5.59 5.57
N VAL A 292 -3.36 -6.26 6.62
CA VAL A 292 -2.32 -5.71 7.51
C VAL A 292 -1.02 -5.46 6.74
N ASN A 293 -0.61 -6.39 5.85
CA ASN A 293 0.54 -6.19 4.98
C ASN A 293 0.34 -5.02 4.01
N GLN A 294 -0.84 -4.90 3.40
CA GLN A 294 -1.18 -3.80 2.51
C GLN A 294 -1.13 -2.44 3.24
N LEU A 295 -1.67 -2.35 4.45
CA LEU A 295 -1.55 -1.16 5.30
C LEU A 295 -0.10 -0.76 5.53
N SER A 296 0.76 -1.73 5.86
CA SER A 296 2.18 -1.48 6.11
C SER A 296 2.91 -0.91 4.87
N GLN A 297 2.56 -1.38 3.67
CA GLN A 297 3.12 -0.86 2.43
C GLN A 297 2.67 0.58 2.14
N GLN A 298 1.41 0.92 2.43
CA GLN A 298 0.88 2.27 2.20
C GLN A 298 1.47 3.33 3.12
N ILE A 299 1.94 2.98 4.31
CA ILE A 299 2.60 3.93 5.23
C ILE A 299 3.82 4.58 4.56
N ASN A 300 4.64 3.80 3.85
CA ASN A 300 5.80 4.33 3.14
C ASN A 300 5.41 5.31 2.04
N ALA A 301 4.36 5.00 1.27
CA ALA A 301 3.84 5.90 0.24
C ALA A 301 3.35 7.23 0.83
N VAL A 302 2.70 7.22 2.00
CA VAL A 302 2.26 8.44 2.71
C VAL A 302 3.46 9.27 3.17
N VAL A 303 4.50 8.64 3.73
CA VAL A 303 5.71 9.35 4.18
C VAL A 303 6.42 10.01 2.99
N MET A 304 6.58 9.30 1.88
CA MET A 304 7.21 9.85 0.67
C MET A 304 6.39 11.01 0.08
N ALA A 305 5.08 10.85 0.00
CA ALA A 305 4.19 11.89 -0.49
C ALA A 305 4.13 13.11 0.45
N GLY A 306 4.27 12.91 1.77
CA GLY A 306 4.39 13.99 2.75
C GLY A 306 5.61 14.87 2.49
N ALA A 307 6.76 14.27 2.18
CA ALA A 307 7.97 15.00 1.81
C ALA A 307 7.80 15.77 0.48
N GLY A 308 7.17 15.15 -0.54
CA GLY A 308 6.84 15.82 -1.80
C GLY A 308 5.86 16.98 -1.61
N ALA A 309 4.82 16.78 -0.79
CA ALA A 309 3.86 17.82 -0.46
C ALA A 309 4.52 19.03 0.19
N GLN A 310 5.42 18.80 1.15
CA GLN A 310 6.14 19.89 1.83
C GLN A 310 6.93 20.74 0.84
N ARG A 311 7.61 20.14 -0.14
CA ARG A 311 8.36 20.88 -1.16
C ARG A 311 7.43 21.65 -2.12
N VAL A 312 6.34 21.03 -2.54
CA VAL A 312 5.34 21.68 -3.40
C VAL A 312 4.70 22.88 -2.71
N PHE A 313 4.28 22.73 -1.45
CA PHE A 313 3.70 23.82 -0.70
C PHE A 313 4.73 24.92 -0.37
N ALA A 314 5.99 24.57 -0.11
CA ALA A 314 7.05 25.54 0.07
C ALA A 314 7.24 26.43 -1.18
N LEU A 315 7.12 25.85 -2.39
CA LEU A 315 7.18 26.62 -3.64
C LEU A 315 5.95 27.54 -3.80
N ILE A 316 4.76 27.06 -3.41
CA ILE A 316 3.51 27.86 -3.52
C ILE A 316 3.51 29.03 -2.50
N ASP A 317 4.03 28.78 -1.29
CA ASP A 317 4.06 29.73 -0.18
C ASP A 317 5.28 30.67 -0.23
N GLU A 318 6.18 30.52 -1.24
CA GLU A 318 7.33 31.39 -1.43
C GLU A 318 6.86 32.83 -1.69
N LYS A 319 7.60 33.78 -1.11
CA LYS A 319 7.21 35.19 -1.16
C LYS A 319 7.30 35.74 -2.58
N PRO A 320 6.20 36.31 -3.11
CA PRO A 320 6.21 36.93 -4.41
C PRO A 320 7.11 38.18 -4.42
N GLU A 321 7.55 38.56 -5.59
CA GLU A 321 8.22 39.84 -5.81
C GLU A 321 7.31 41.00 -5.38
N THR A 322 7.82 41.92 -4.59
CA THR A 322 7.11 43.12 -4.18
C THR A 322 7.49 44.27 -5.13
N ASP A 323 6.50 44.87 -5.77
CA ASP A 323 6.71 46.09 -6.56
C ASP A 323 6.54 47.33 -5.68
N ASP A 324 7.65 47.77 -5.07
CA ASP A 324 7.72 48.98 -4.25
C ASP A 324 8.08 50.22 -5.11
N GLY A 325 8.07 50.07 -6.45
CA GLY A 325 8.40 51.11 -7.40
C GLY A 325 7.30 52.19 -7.51
N TYR A 326 7.71 53.43 -7.57
CA TYR A 326 6.82 54.59 -7.77
C TYR A 326 6.74 55.04 -9.23
N VAL A 327 7.47 54.38 -10.12
CA VAL A 327 7.50 54.67 -11.56
C VAL A 327 6.76 53.59 -12.31
N THR A 328 5.66 53.96 -12.99
CA THR A 328 4.92 53.06 -13.87
C THR A 328 5.26 53.34 -15.33
N LEU A 329 5.59 52.29 -16.09
CA LEU A 329 5.64 52.39 -17.56
C LEU A 329 4.23 52.60 -18.09
N VAL A 330 4.01 53.76 -18.75
CA VAL A 330 2.76 54.06 -19.41
C VAL A 330 2.99 53.86 -20.92
N ASN A 331 2.16 53.04 -21.57
CA ASN A 331 2.14 52.89 -23.02
C ASN A 331 1.58 54.12 -23.71
#